data_ac854e01b1094d03ae025dac3b910562
#
_entry.id   ac854e01b1094d03ae025dac3b910562
#
_cell.length_a   1.000
_cell.length_b   1.000
_cell.length_c   1.000
_cell.angle_alpha   90.00
_cell.angle_beta   90.00
_cell.angle_gamma   90.00
#
_symmetry.space_group_name_H-M   'P 1'
#
loop_
_entity.id
_entity.type
_entity.pdbx_description
1 polymer ?
#
loop_
_entity_poly.entity_id
_entity_poly.type
_entity_poly.pdbx_seq_one_letter_code
_entity_poly.pdbx_strand_id
1 'polypeptide(L)'
;MKRIIALLLFASLPAWADDVSGVWKVDGLIADHPIAPTCTLKQTDKQISGSCQVDADHAPNVEGSVKEKQVTWKYDQEYEGTVYTLTYTGTLDSNTSIKGTVTADPSDTSGDFTAKKQ
;
A
#
# COMPACT_ATOMS: atom_id res chain seq x y z
N MET A 1 -5.88 -25.75 35.37
CA MET A 1 -5.97 -25.48 34.96
C MET A 1 -5.98 -25.04 34.18
N LYS A 2 -5.81 -24.69 34.18
CA LYS A 2 -5.78 -24.26 33.55
C LYS A 2 -5.68 -23.77 32.65
N ARG A 3 -5.48 -23.57 32.59
CA ARG A 3 -5.28 -23.19 31.81
C ARG A 3 -5.33 -22.63 30.91
N ILE A 4 -5.22 -22.39 30.92
CA ILE A 4 -5.17 -22.03 30.09
C ILE A 4 -5.18 -21.39 29.32
N ILE A 5 -4.97 -21.15 29.60
CA ILE A 5 -4.93 -20.70 28.87
C ILE A 5 -4.82 -20.16 27.94
N ALA A 6 -4.52 -20.15 28.22
CA ALA A 6 -4.33 -19.78 27.41
C ALA A 6 -4.28 -19.46 26.44
N LEU A 7 -4.10 -19.46 26.65
CA LEU A 7 -3.99 -19.35 25.85
C LEU A 7 -4.16 -18.86 24.98
N LEU A 8 -4.17 -18.63 25.26
CA LEU A 8 -4.31 -18.30 24.53
C LEU A 8 -4.20 -17.67 23.70
N LEU A 9 -3.91 -17.48 23.96
CA LEU A 9 -3.71 -17.09 23.33
C LEU A 9 -3.48 -16.71 22.36
N PHE A 10 -3.18 -16.58 22.35
CA PHE A 10 -2.94 -16.52 21.58
C PHE A 10 -2.90 -16.35 20.59
N ALA A 11 -2.38 -15.97 20.78
CA ALA A 11 -2.40 -16.71 19.57
C ALA A 11 -2.63 -15.95 18.28
N SER A 12 -3.51 -15.14 18.16
CA SER A 12 -3.87 -14.38 16.97
C SER A 12 -2.88 -13.30 16.61
N LEU A 13 -1.85 -13.19 17.35
CA LEU A 13 -0.89 -12.11 17.20
C LEU A 13 -0.17 -12.04 15.86
N PRO A 14 0.19 -13.17 15.26
CA PRO A 14 0.90 -13.08 13.97
C PRO A 14 0.13 -12.36 12.88
N ALA A 15 -1.19 -12.40 12.96
CA ALA A 15 -2.00 -11.73 11.95
C ALA A 15 -1.81 -10.21 11.94
N TRP A 16 -1.40 -9.65 13.05
CA TRP A 16 -1.23 -8.19 13.12
C TRP A 16 -0.03 -7.71 12.34
N ALA A 17 0.99 -8.52 12.27
CA ALA A 17 2.25 -8.10 11.68
C ALA A 17 2.09 -7.74 10.21
N ASP A 18 1.05 -8.29 9.56
CA ASP A 18 0.86 -8.09 8.14
C ASP A 18 -0.27 -7.12 7.82
N ASP A 19 -0.82 -6.45 8.83
CA ASP A 19 -1.94 -5.56 8.61
C ASP A 19 -1.45 -4.20 8.13
N VAL A 20 -1.86 -3.84 6.92
CA VAL A 20 -1.49 -2.56 6.32
C VAL A 20 -2.59 -1.52 6.43
N SER A 21 -3.64 -1.79 7.20
CA SER A 21 -4.71 -0.80 7.37
C SER A 21 -4.16 0.47 8.01
N GLY A 22 -4.54 1.61 7.48
CA GLY A 22 -4.13 2.89 8.01
C GLY A 22 -3.85 3.90 6.92
N VAL A 23 -3.32 5.03 7.32
CA VAL A 23 -2.97 6.12 6.41
C VAL A 23 -1.47 6.05 6.15
N TRP A 24 -1.11 6.05 4.88
CA TRP A 24 0.28 5.93 4.46
C TRP A 24 0.67 7.14 3.63
N LYS A 25 1.78 7.74 3.96
CA LYS A 25 2.37 8.81 3.16
C LYS A 25 3.39 8.19 2.23
N VAL A 26 3.17 8.35 0.93
CA VAL A 26 4.00 7.74 -0.09
C VAL A 26 4.91 8.78 -0.70
N ASP A 27 6.17 8.43 -0.88
CA ASP A 27 7.14 9.26 -1.62
C ASP A 27 7.80 8.40 -2.67
N GLY A 28 7.75 8.85 -3.91
CA GLY A 28 8.33 8.09 -4.99
C GLY A 28 8.78 8.98 -6.14
N LEU A 29 9.39 8.34 -7.10
CA LEU A 29 9.90 9.02 -8.29
C LEU A 29 9.71 8.08 -9.47
N ILE A 30 8.97 8.54 -10.48
CA ILE A 30 8.77 7.80 -11.71
C ILE A 30 9.33 8.63 -12.85
N ALA A 31 10.38 8.13 -13.52
CA ALA A 31 10.97 8.82 -14.66
C ALA A 31 11.20 10.31 -14.34
N ASP A 32 11.79 10.60 -13.20
CA ASP A 32 12.10 11.94 -12.72
C ASP A 32 10.89 12.78 -12.29
N HIS A 33 9.69 12.18 -12.27
CA HIS A 33 8.50 12.84 -11.76
C HIS A 33 8.26 12.42 -10.32
N PRO A 34 8.32 13.34 -9.37
CA PRO A 34 8.02 12.98 -7.97
C PRO A 34 6.53 12.72 -7.80
N ILE A 35 6.22 11.71 -7.00
CA ILE A 35 4.85 11.40 -6.63
C ILE A 35 4.78 11.34 -5.11
N ALA A 36 3.69 11.82 -4.54
CA ALA A 36 3.56 11.90 -3.10
C ALA A 36 2.10 11.75 -2.66
N PRO A 37 1.43 10.66 -3.05
CA PRO A 37 0.04 10.49 -2.63
C PRO A 37 -0.05 10.12 -1.16
N THR A 38 -1.21 10.42 -0.57
CA THR A 38 -1.54 9.95 0.77
C THR A 38 -2.60 8.87 0.60
N CYS A 39 -2.25 7.66 0.97
CA CYS A 39 -3.11 6.51 0.74
C CYS A 39 -3.73 6.03 2.05
N THR A 40 -5.06 5.91 2.05
CA THR A 40 -5.76 5.31 3.16
C THR A 40 -6.12 3.89 2.73
N LEU A 41 -5.49 2.92 3.38
CA LEU A 41 -5.63 1.53 3.01
C LEU A 41 -6.42 0.78 4.06
N LYS A 42 -7.20 -0.17 3.61
CA LYS A 42 -7.93 -1.08 4.48
C LYS A 42 -7.66 -2.49 4.02
N GLN A 43 -7.20 -3.32 4.93
CA GLN A 43 -6.96 -4.72 4.64
C GLN A 43 -8.10 -5.55 5.21
N THR A 44 -8.68 -6.38 4.35
CA THR A 44 -9.68 -7.36 4.76
C THR A 44 -9.16 -8.70 4.28
N ASP A 45 -8.74 -9.54 5.24
CA ASP A 45 -8.07 -10.79 4.93
C ASP A 45 -6.79 -10.49 4.16
N LYS A 46 -6.70 -10.87 2.89
CA LYS A 46 -5.52 -10.59 2.07
C LYS A 46 -5.78 -9.54 1.00
N GLN A 47 -6.94 -8.89 1.05
CA GLN A 47 -7.33 -7.91 0.06
C GLN A 47 -7.14 -6.51 0.62
N ILE A 48 -6.70 -5.60 -0.24
CA ILE A 48 -6.54 -4.20 0.12
C ILE A 48 -7.53 -3.38 -0.68
N SER A 49 -8.20 -2.46 0.00
CA SER A 49 -9.07 -1.48 -0.61
C SER A 49 -8.78 -0.12 0.00
N GLY A 50 -9.38 0.92 -0.54
CA GLY A 50 -9.21 2.26 -0.01
C GLY A 50 -9.06 3.26 -1.12
N SER A 51 -8.32 4.33 -0.86
CA SER A 51 -8.10 5.38 -1.83
C SER A 51 -6.76 6.03 -1.59
N CYS A 52 -6.21 6.61 -2.65
CA CYS A 52 -4.98 7.41 -2.55
C CYS A 52 -5.30 8.81 -3.04
N GLN A 53 -5.06 9.78 -2.18
CA GLN A 53 -5.25 11.18 -2.57
C GLN A 53 -4.00 11.65 -3.28
N VAL A 54 -4.13 11.86 -4.59
CA VAL A 54 -2.99 12.23 -5.44
C VAL A 54 -2.85 13.74 -5.58
N ASP A 55 -3.96 14.47 -5.46
CA ASP A 55 -3.94 15.93 -5.38
C ASP A 55 -5.20 16.39 -4.66
N ALA A 56 -5.45 17.69 -4.61
CA ALA A 56 -6.57 18.24 -3.84
C ALA A 56 -7.93 17.77 -4.34
N ASP A 57 -8.02 17.41 -5.62
CA ASP A 57 -9.30 17.12 -6.25
C ASP A 57 -9.46 15.65 -6.66
N HIS A 58 -8.43 14.84 -6.51
CA HIS A 58 -8.46 13.47 -7.01
C HIS A 58 -8.01 12.48 -5.95
N ALA A 59 -8.88 11.52 -5.68
CA ALA A 59 -8.60 10.45 -4.72
C ALA A 59 -9.10 9.13 -5.31
N PRO A 60 -8.38 8.58 -6.30
CA PRO A 60 -8.82 7.34 -6.94
C PRO A 60 -8.86 6.17 -5.96
N ASN A 61 -9.75 5.25 -6.24
CA ASN A 61 -9.88 4.05 -5.43
C ASN A 61 -8.70 3.12 -5.66
N VAL A 62 -8.33 2.42 -4.61
CA VAL A 62 -7.21 1.50 -4.60
C VAL A 62 -7.75 0.08 -4.51
N GLU A 63 -7.10 -0.83 -5.23
CA GLU A 63 -7.28 -2.25 -5.00
C GLU A 63 -5.91 -2.91 -4.97
N GLY A 64 -5.79 -3.94 -4.15
CA GLY A 64 -4.52 -4.62 -4.01
C GLY A 64 -4.61 -5.84 -3.14
N SER A 65 -3.46 -6.34 -2.75
CA SER A 65 -3.39 -7.55 -1.95
C SER A 65 -2.11 -7.57 -1.12
N VAL A 66 -2.14 -8.41 -0.09
CA VAL A 66 -0.98 -8.66 0.76
C VAL A 66 -0.71 -10.15 0.73
N LYS A 67 0.56 -10.51 0.54
CA LYS A 67 0.99 -11.89 0.65
C LYS A 67 2.26 -11.90 1.50
N GLU A 68 2.13 -12.41 2.70
CA GLU A 68 3.21 -12.36 3.67
C GLU A 68 3.59 -10.90 3.90
N LYS A 69 4.80 -10.51 3.61
CA LYS A 69 5.22 -9.12 3.76
C LYS A 69 5.19 -8.34 2.45
N GLN A 70 4.75 -8.97 1.38
CA GLN A 70 4.65 -8.29 0.10
C GLN A 70 3.30 -7.62 -0.03
N VAL A 71 3.32 -6.35 -0.42
CA VAL A 71 2.14 -5.52 -0.52
C VAL A 71 2.08 -4.98 -1.94
N THR A 72 0.93 -5.12 -2.59
CA THR A 72 0.74 -4.58 -3.93
C THR A 72 -0.58 -3.82 -3.94
N TRP A 73 -0.57 -2.60 -4.46
CA TRP A 73 -1.81 -1.87 -4.69
C TRP A 73 -1.68 -1.02 -5.93
N LYS A 74 -2.83 -0.68 -6.52
CA LYS A 74 -2.84 0.10 -7.75
C LYS A 74 -4.05 1.02 -7.79
N TYR A 75 -3.93 2.08 -8.58
CA TYR A 75 -5.02 2.99 -8.89
C TYR A 75 -4.79 3.59 -10.26
N ASP A 76 -5.85 4.16 -10.84
CA ASP A 76 -5.77 4.87 -12.11
C ASP A 76 -5.67 6.36 -11.85
N GLN A 77 -4.86 7.02 -12.64
CA GLN A 77 -4.67 8.46 -12.54
C GLN A 77 -4.57 9.05 -13.94
N GLU A 78 -5.34 10.11 -14.20
CA GLU A 78 -5.28 10.79 -15.47
C GLU A 78 -4.23 11.89 -15.43
N TYR A 79 -3.41 11.95 -16.46
CA TYR A 79 -2.38 12.97 -16.60
C TYR A 79 -2.32 13.39 -18.04
N GLU A 80 -2.58 14.67 -18.33
CA GLU A 80 -2.56 15.24 -19.68
C GLU A 80 -3.39 14.42 -20.67
N GLY A 81 -4.59 14.01 -20.24
CA GLY A 81 -5.53 13.32 -21.11
C GLY A 81 -5.31 11.82 -21.22
N THR A 82 -4.26 11.29 -20.62
CA THR A 82 -3.99 9.86 -20.65
C THR A 82 -4.21 9.27 -19.28
N VAL A 83 -4.91 8.13 -19.23
CA VAL A 83 -5.12 7.41 -17.97
C VAL A 83 -3.96 6.46 -17.77
N TYR A 84 -3.30 6.60 -16.65
CA TYR A 84 -2.20 5.72 -16.25
C TYR A 84 -2.64 4.86 -15.10
N THR A 85 -2.25 3.59 -15.12
CA THR A 85 -2.41 2.72 -13.96
C THR A 85 -1.09 2.67 -13.23
N LEU A 86 -1.09 3.13 -11.99
CA LEU A 86 0.10 3.08 -11.15
C LEU A 86 -0.01 1.87 -10.24
N THR A 87 0.99 1.00 -10.34
CA THR A 87 1.04 -0.22 -9.54
C THR A 87 2.25 -0.14 -8.61
N TYR A 88 1.97 -0.24 -7.31
CA TYR A 88 3.00 -0.21 -6.27
C TYR A 88 3.21 -1.63 -5.77
N THR A 89 4.46 -2.07 -5.78
CA THR A 89 4.82 -3.39 -5.26
C THR A 89 5.96 -3.19 -4.28
N GLY A 90 5.71 -3.52 -3.04
CA GLY A 90 6.71 -3.28 -2.01
C GLY A 90 6.72 -4.36 -0.96
N THR A 91 7.62 -4.18 -0.02
CA THR A 91 7.81 -5.11 1.09
C THR A 91 7.69 -4.31 2.39
N LEU A 92 6.93 -4.86 3.35
CA LEU A 92 6.88 -4.29 4.68
C LEU A 92 8.24 -4.45 5.33
N ASP A 93 8.88 -3.32 5.56
CA ASP A 93 10.18 -3.27 6.23
C ASP A 93 9.95 -3.27 7.74
N SER A 94 8.81 -2.72 8.14
CA SER A 94 8.34 -2.74 9.52
C SER A 94 6.83 -2.52 9.45
N ASN A 95 6.16 -2.51 10.59
CA ASN A 95 4.71 -2.26 10.62
C ASN A 95 4.33 -0.87 10.10
N THR A 96 5.30 0.02 9.96
CA THR A 96 5.05 1.40 9.59
C THR A 96 5.83 1.85 8.37
N SER A 97 6.48 0.94 7.66
CA SER A 97 7.33 1.31 6.54
C SER A 97 7.25 0.27 5.42
N ILE A 98 7.06 0.75 4.20
CA ILE A 98 7.05 -0.08 3.00
C ILE A 98 8.03 0.53 2.01
N LYS A 99 8.81 -0.32 1.33
CA LYS A 99 9.72 0.08 0.27
C LYS A 99 9.50 -0.79 -0.95
N GLY A 100 9.61 -0.20 -2.12
CA GLY A 100 9.44 -0.99 -3.33
C GLY A 100 9.53 -0.16 -4.60
N THR A 101 8.84 -0.65 -5.62
CA THR A 101 8.84 -0.02 -6.94
C THR A 101 7.42 0.34 -7.33
N VAL A 102 7.29 1.37 -8.13
CA VAL A 102 6.02 1.79 -8.70
C VAL A 102 6.19 1.82 -10.21
N THR A 103 5.18 1.32 -10.92
CA THR A 103 5.19 1.24 -12.37
C THR A 103 3.98 1.96 -12.91
N ALA A 104 4.16 2.71 -13.99
CA ALA A 104 3.06 3.42 -14.66
C ALA A 104 2.85 2.82 -16.04
N ASP A 105 1.64 2.36 -16.32
CA ASP A 105 1.23 1.82 -17.61
C ASP A 105 0.19 2.76 -18.23
N PRO A 106 0.19 2.93 -19.53
CA PRO A 106 0.92 2.21 -20.56
C PRO A 106 2.30 2.77 -20.91
N SER A 107 2.78 3.75 -20.18
CA SER A 107 4.08 4.36 -20.50
C SER A 107 5.26 3.42 -20.22
N ASP A 108 5.03 2.37 -19.46
CA ASP A 108 6.06 1.39 -19.10
C ASP A 108 7.25 2.05 -18.40
N THR A 109 6.95 3.03 -17.56
CA THR A 109 7.97 3.70 -16.75
C THR A 109 7.86 3.22 -15.32
N SER A 110 8.96 3.28 -14.60
CA SER A 110 8.97 2.81 -13.21
C SER A 110 9.90 3.66 -12.37
N GLY A 111 9.82 3.46 -11.08
CA GLY A 111 10.69 4.13 -10.14
C GLY A 111 10.57 3.48 -8.77
N ASP A 112 11.23 4.07 -7.81
CA ASP A 112 11.23 3.56 -6.44
C ASP A 112 10.30 4.40 -5.58
N PHE A 113 9.76 3.77 -4.55
CA PHE A 113 8.95 4.50 -3.59
C PHE A 113 9.21 4.01 -2.17
N THR A 114 8.90 4.86 -1.22
CA THR A 114 8.80 4.48 0.18
C THR A 114 7.45 4.97 0.69
N ALA A 115 6.91 4.26 1.67
CA ALA A 115 5.66 4.66 2.29
C ALA A 115 5.81 4.57 3.80
N LYS A 116 5.28 5.56 4.49
CA LYS A 116 5.33 5.63 5.95
C LYS A 116 3.93 5.72 6.50
N LYS A 117 3.63 4.88 7.47
CA LYS A 117 2.33 4.90 8.13
C LYS A 117 2.27 6.07 9.09
N GLN A 118 1.17 6.77 9.05
CA GLN A 118 0.94 7.95 9.88
C GLN A 118 0.33 7.60 11.22
#